data_4cb3dbe5295ca971dbe0001ca22e24e3
#
_entry.id   4cb3dbe5295ca971dbe0001ca22e24e3
#
_cell.length_a   1.000
_cell.length_b   1.000
_cell.length_c   1.000
_cell.angle_alpha   90.00
_cell.angle_beta   90.00
_cell.angle_gamma   90.00
#
_symmetry.space_group_name_H-M   'P 1'
#
loop_
_entity.id
_entity.type
_entity.pdbx_description
1 polymer ?
#
loop_
_entity_poly.entity_id
_entity_poly.type
_entity_poly.pdbx_seq_one_letter_code
_entity_poly.pdbx_strand_id
1 'polypeptide(L)'
;MKHTISIFLFFFSFNAFACNNLLDTEMRILDSSETVNLCKFEEKVILVVNVASRCGYTYQYATLQKLYEEYKDKDFVILGVPSRDFMQEYSNEEDVAEFCSTEYGVNFPMFATAKVRGKKAHPFYRKLAEQSGVIPKWNFNKYLISRDGAVVSTYGSSVKPDSVELTSDIKKLL
;
A
#
# COMPACT_ATOMS: atom_id res chain seq x y z
N MET A 1 31.13 -51.43 33.40
CA MET A 1 29.95 -51.03 32.63
C MET A 1 30.06 -49.52 32.33
N LYS A 2 30.32 -49.15 31.05
CA LYS A 2 30.45 -47.76 30.61
C LYS A 2 29.12 -47.37 29.97
N HIS A 3 28.40 -46.44 30.58
CA HIS A 3 27.15 -45.90 30.02
C HIS A 3 27.50 -44.71 29.10
N THR A 4 27.26 -44.91 27.82
CA THR A 4 27.39 -43.82 26.81
C THR A 4 26.07 -43.06 26.75
N ILE A 5 26.08 -41.84 27.19
CA ILE A 5 24.93 -40.93 27.09
C ILE A 5 24.95 -40.33 25.67
N SER A 6 23.97 -40.71 24.85
CA SER A 6 23.76 -40.12 23.53
C SER A 6 22.91 -38.84 23.65
N ILE A 7 23.52 -37.70 23.43
CA ILE A 7 22.84 -36.41 23.40
C ILE A 7 22.23 -36.22 22.00
N PHE A 8 20.91 -36.31 21.93
CA PHE A 8 20.16 -35.95 20.71
C PHE A 8 20.04 -34.42 20.65
N LEU A 9 20.80 -33.80 19.77
CA LEU A 9 20.60 -32.37 19.42
C LEU A 9 19.39 -32.27 18.50
N PHE A 10 18.28 -31.73 19.02
CA PHE A 10 17.14 -31.29 18.22
C PHE A 10 17.51 -29.97 17.53
N PHE A 11 17.82 -30.01 16.23
CA PHE A 11 17.86 -28.79 15.41
C PHE A 11 16.45 -28.28 15.15
N PHE A 12 16.05 -27.26 15.89
CA PHE A 12 14.87 -26.46 15.54
C PHE A 12 15.25 -25.62 14.30
N SER A 13 14.82 -26.06 13.13
CA SER A 13 14.86 -25.24 11.93
C SER A 13 13.84 -24.11 12.09
N PHE A 14 14.31 -22.92 12.43
CA PHE A 14 13.53 -21.70 12.28
C PHE A 14 13.34 -21.48 10.77
N ASN A 15 12.17 -21.82 10.24
CA ASN A 15 11.73 -21.29 8.97
C ASN A 15 11.50 -19.80 9.15
N ALA A 16 12.46 -18.97 8.77
CA ALA A 16 12.21 -17.55 8.55
C ALA A 16 11.22 -17.47 7.38
N PHE A 17 9.95 -17.15 7.67
CA PHE A 17 9.00 -16.82 6.63
C PHE A 17 9.53 -15.56 5.93
N ALA A 18 9.99 -15.73 4.70
CA ALA A 18 10.33 -14.61 3.86
C ALA A 18 9.04 -13.84 3.54
N CYS A 19 9.05 -12.53 3.75
CA CYS A 19 7.96 -11.65 3.37
C CYS A 19 7.55 -11.85 1.90
N ASN A 20 6.26 -11.68 1.61
CA ASN A 20 5.75 -11.77 0.24
C ASN A 20 6.54 -10.85 -0.71
N ASN A 21 6.93 -11.36 -1.87
CA ASN A 21 7.76 -10.64 -2.84
C ASN A 21 7.19 -9.24 -3.22
N LEU A 22 5.86 -9.07 -3.29
CA LEU A 22 5.25 -7.77 -3.56
C LEU A 22 5.58 -6.76 -2.46
N LEU A 23 5.45 -7.18 -1.20
CA LEU A 23 5.66 -6.33 -0.03
C LEU A 23 7.14 -6.20 0.36
N ASP A 24 8.01 -7.09 -0.09
CA ASP A 24 9.46 -6.94 0.11
C ASP A 24 10.00 -5.82 -0.79
N THR A 25 9.61 -4.61 -0.43
CA THR A 25 9.95 -3.38 -1.13
C THR A 25 10.04 -2.22 -0.12
N GLU A 26 11.09 -1.45 -0.23
CA GLU A 26 11.25 -0.25 0.60
C GLU A 26 10.56 0.95 -0.02
N MET A 27 9.89 1.73 0.82
CA MET A 27 9.32 3.03 0.45
C MET A 27 9.62 4.07 1.51
N ARG A 28 10.03 5.27 1.08
CA ARG A 28 10.24 6.40 1.96
C ARG A 28 8.89 7.00 2.35
N ILE A 29 8.76 7.39 3.61
CA ILE A 29 7.57 8.09 4.12
C ILE A 29 7.51 9.50 3.53
N LEU A 30 6.31 9.99 3.25
CA LEU A 30 6.07 11.35 2.72
C LEU A 30 6.69 12.39 3.68
N ASP A 31 7.38 13.36 3.10
CA ASP A 31 8.04 14.47 3.82
C ASP A 31 8.91 14.01 5.00
N SER A 32 9.61 12.90 4.84
CA SER A 32 10.49 12.32 5.85
C SER A 32 11.74 11.70 5.21
N SER A 33 12.81 11.56 5.98
CA SER A 33 13.98 10.75 5.59
C SER A 33 13.80 9.26 5.93
N GLU A 34 12.75 8.89 6.66
CA GLU A 34 12.49 7.52 7.07
C GLU A 34 12.05 6.66 5.89
N THR A 35 12.68 5.50 5.75
CA THR A 35 12.31 4.45 4.78
C THR A 35 11.82 3.24 5.54
N VAL A 36 10.73 2.65 5.07
CA VAL A 36 10.14 1.45 5.67
C VAL A 36 10.00 0.35 4.63
N ASN A 37 10.26 -0.89 5.02
CA ASN A 37 9.93 -2.05 4.22
C ASN A 37 8.42 -2.34 4.36
N LEU A 38 7.73 -2.53 3.23
CA LEU A 38 6.28 -2.77 3.21
C LEU A 38 5.89 -4.12 3.83
N CYS A 39 6.85 -5.01 4.13
CA CYS A 39 6.62 -6.23 4.91
C CYS A 39 5.94 -5.96 6.26
N LYS A 40 6.10 -4.75 6.82
CA LYS A 40 5.38 -4.35 8.04
C LYS A 40 3.85 -4.38 7.92
N PHE A 41 3.33 -4.45 6.69
CA PHE A 41 1.91 -4.54 6.41
C PHE A 41 1.47 -5.95 6.00
N GLU A 42 2.35 -6.94 6.14
CA GLU A 42 2.01 -8.35 5.91
C GLU A 42 0.83 -8.77 6.79
N GLU A 43 0.06 -9.75 6.33
CA GLU A 43 -1.18 -10.23 6.96
C GLU A 43 -2.34 -9.21 7.02
N LYS A 44 -2.17 -8.02 6.44
CA LYS A 44 -3.24 -7.01 6.30
C LYS A 44 -3.87 -7.04 4.92
N VAL A 45 -5.14 -6.67 4.86
CA VAL A 45 -5.79 -6.26 3.61
C VAL A 45 -5.31 -4.85 3.27
N ILE A 46 -4.72 -4.68 2.09
CA ILE A 46 -4.06 -3.42 1.72
C ILE A 46 -4.77 -2.80 0.51
N LEU A 47 -5.13 -1.52 0.61
CA LEU A 47 -5.59 -0.71 -0.51
C LEU A 47 -4.50 0.29 -0.91
N VAL A 48 -3.80 0.04 -2.01
CA VAL A 48 -2.81 0.97 -2.56
C VAL A 48 -3.50 1.96 -3.49
N VAL A 49 -3.24 3.25 -3.30
CA VAL A 49 -3.85 4.32 -4.12
C VAL A 49 -2.76 5.29 -4.58
N ASN A 50 -2.62 5.49 -5.89
CA ASN A 50 -1.81 6.61 -6.37
C ASN A 50 -2.64 7.91 -6.35
N VAL A 51 -2.19 8.88 -5.61
CA VAL A 51 -2.95 10.08 -5.28
C VAL A 51 -2.35 11.35 -5.90
N ALA A 52 -3.11 12.45 -5.88
CA ALA A 52 -2.63 13.76 -6.26
C ALA A 52 -3.50 14.87 -5.65
N SER A 53 -2.87 15.99 -5.28
CA SER A 53 -3.51 17.12 -4.57
C SER A 53 -4.34 18.03 -5.49
N ARG A 54 -4.09 18.03 -6.81
CA ARG A 54 -4.69 18.95 -7.79
C ARG A 54 -5.53 18.25 -8.87
N CYS A 55 -6.11 17.12 -8.52
CA CYS A 55 -6.86 16.27 -9.43
C CYS A 55 -8.37 16.46 -9.26
N GLY A 56 -9.13 16.28 -10.33
CA GLY A 56 -10.60 16.25 -10.23
C GLY A 56 -11.15 15.15 -9.32
N TYR A 57 -10.33 14.18 -8.95
CA TYR A 57 -10.66 13.09 -8.02
C TYR A 57 -10.13 13.31 -6.59
N THR A 58 -9.50 14.43 -6.28
CA THR A 58 -8.88 14.73 -4.97
C THR A 58 -9.90 14.66 -3.82
N TYR A 59 -11.18 14.94 -4.07
CA TYR A 59 -12.25 14.76 -3.09
C TYR A 59 -12.34 13.33 -2.53
N GLN A 60 -11.77 12.31 -3.21
CA GLN A 60 -11.74 10.94 -2.73
C GLN A 60 -10.88 10.77 -1.46
N TYR A 61 -9.98 11.68 -1.14
CA TYR A 61 -9.23 11.63 0.12
C TYR A 61 -10.16 11.56 1.34
N ALA A 62 -11.23 12.38 1.35
CA ALA A 62 -12.19 12.37 2.45
C ALA A 62 -12.86 10.99 2.63
N THR A 63 -13.16 10.32 1.50
CA THR A 63 -13.80 9.00 1.52
C THR A 63 -12.79 7.89 1.86
N LEU A 64 -11.54 8.00 1.37
CA LEU A 64 -10.45 7.10 1.75
C LEU A 64 -10.17 7.18 3.25
N GLN A 65 -10.14 8.40 3.81
CA GLN A 65 -9.93 8.59 5.24
C GLN A 65 -11.05 7.96 6.08
N LYS A 66 -12.32 8.14 5.68
CA LYS A 66 -13.45 7.47 6.34
C LYS A 66 -13.36 5.95 6.27
N LEU A 67 -13.02 5.43 5.10
CA LEU A 67 -12.83 3.99 4.90
C LEU A 67 -11.69 3.44 5.78
N TYR A 68 -10.59 4.18 5.90
CA TYR A 68 -9.48 3.82 6.76
C TYR A 68 -9.90 3.78 8.23
N GLU A 69 -10.59 4.80 8.74
CA GLU A 69 -11.09 4.84 10.11
C GLU A 69 -12.07 3.69 10.43
N GLU A 70 -12.89 3.28 9.47
CA GLU A 70 -13.85 2.19 9.64
C GLU A 70 -13.17 0.81 9.79
N TYR A 71 -12.01 0.62 9.13
CA TYR A 71 -11.40 -0.72 9.02
C TYR A 71 -9.98 -0.84 9.59
N LYS A 72 -9.30 0.23 10.00
CA LYS A 72 -7.90 0.20 10.46
C LYS A 72 -7.65 -0.79 11.61
N ASP A 73 -8.64 -1.01 12.47
CA ASP A 73 -8.57 -1.93 13.61
C ASP A 73 -8.97 -3.37 13.24
N LYS A 74 -9.19 -3.65 11.95
CA LYS A 74 -9.56 -4.96 11.39
C LYS A 74 -8.51 -5.50 10.41
N ASP A 75 -7.23 -5.22 10.67
CA ASP A 75 -6.12 -5.58 9.79
C ASP A 75 -6.28 -5.05 8.35
N PHE A 76 -6.77 -3.84 8.22
CA PHE A 76 -6.86 -3.09 6.97
C PHE A 76 -5.92 -1.90 6.99
N VAL A 77 -5.30 -1.61 5.85
CA VAL A 77 -4.48 -0.41 5.69
C VAL A 77 -4.64 0.20 4.29
N ILE A 78 -4.60 1.53 4.22
CA ILE A 78 -4.47 2.26 2.97
C ILE A 78 -3.03 2.75 2.83
N LEU A 79 -2.43 2.56 1.65
CA LEU A 79 -1.11 3.09 1.30
C LEU A 79 -1.30 4.15 0.21
N GLY A 80 -1.15 5.41 0.57
CA GLY A 80 -1.25 6.54 -0.35
C GLY A 80 0.13 6.87 -0.95
N VAL A 81 0.20 6.96 -2.27
CA VAL A 81 1.44 7.28 -2.99
C VAL A 81 1.20 8.46 -3.92
N PRO A 82 1.60 9.67 -3.56
CA PRO A 82 1.54 10.83 -4.43
C PRO A 82 2.32 10.62 -5.72
N SER A 83 1.78 11.07 -6.85
CA SER A 83 2.46 10.93 -8.14
C SER A 83 2.34 12.16 -9.02
N ARG A 84 3.47 12.55 -9.62
CA ARG A 84 3.55 13.63 -10.61
C ARG A 84 3.42 13.12 -12.05
N ASP A 85 3.21 11.85 -12.28
CA ASP A 85 3.14 11.28 -13.62
C ASP A 85 1.98 11.81 -14.46
N PHE A 86 0.99 12.42 -13.82
CA PHE A 86 -0.19 13.03 -14.45
C PHE A 86 -0.23 14.56 -14.27
N MET A 87 0.87 15.18 -13.84
CA MET A 87 1.06 16.63 -13.71
C MET A 87 0.04 17.33 -12.79
N GLN A 88 -0.47 16.61 -11.79
CA GLN A 88 -1.51 17.10 -10.87
C GLN A 88 -1.10 17.02 -9.40
N GLU A 89 0.18 16.88 -9.11
CA GLU A 89 0.71 16.90 -7.74
C GLU A 89 1.64 18.11 -7.54
N TYR A 90 1.74 18.58 -6.30
CA TYR A 90 2.68 19.60 -5.89
C TYR A 90 4.13 19.16 -6.14
N SER A 91 5.00 20.14 -6.30
CA SER A 91 6.43 19.87 -6.53
C SER A 91 7.19 19.56 -5.24
N ASN A 92 6.76 20.09 -4.14
CA ASN A 92 7.32 19.93 -2.82
C ASN A 92 6.50 18.92 -2.01
N GLU A 93 7.15 18.00 -1.30
CA GLU A 93 6.47 16.99 -0.47
C GLU A 93 5.88 17.59 0.81
N GLU A 94 6.48 18.64 1.36
CA GLU A 94 5.93 19.38 2.49
C GLU A 94 4.53 19.92 2.14
N ASP A 95 4.38 20.55 0.95
CA ASP A 95 3.07 21.03 0.48
C ASP A 95 2.05 19.90 0.32
N VAL A 96 2.51 18.70 -0.13
CA VAL A 96 1.63 17.52 -0.25
C VAL A 96 1.19 17.04 1.14
N ALA A 97 2.12 16.94 2.08
CA ALA A 97 1.84 16.47 3.44
C ALA A 97 0.91 17.44 4.18
N GLU A 98 1.19 18.75 4.11
CA GLU A 98 0.33 19.79 4.67
C GLU A 98 -1.08 19.72 4.07
N PHE A 99 -1.20 19.69 2.73
CA PHE A 99 -2.49 19.60 2.06
C PHE A 99 -3.29 18.38 2.50
N CYS A 100 -2.69 17.19 2.52
CA CYS A 100 -3.37 15.96 2.91
C CYS A 100 -3.85 16.00 4.35
N SER A 101 -3.04 16.54 5.27
CA SER A 101 -3.35 16.59 6.69
C SER A 101 -4.39 17.68 7.01
N THR A 102 -4.24 18.88 6.45
CA THR A 102 -5.09 20.03 6.79
C THR A 102 -6.45 20.01 6.09
N GLU A 103 -6.46 19.68 4.79
CA GLU A 103 -7.70 19.71 4.00
C GLU A 103 -8.56 18.46 4.18
N TYR A 104 -7.94 17.29 4.43
CA TYR A 104 -8.65 16.02 4.44
C TYR A 104 -8.45 15.21 5.72
N GLY A 105 -7.60 15.67 6.65
CA GLY A 105 -7.29 14.95 7.89
C GLY A 105 -6.68 13.57 7.65
N VAL A 106 -5.93 13.39 6.54
CA VAL A 106 -5.35 12.10 6.18
C VAL A 106 -4.40 11.63 7.26
N ASN A 107 -4.66 10.43 7.81
CA ASN A 107 -3.80 9.78 8.80
C ASN A 107 -3.45 8.33 8.44
N PHE A 108 -3.88 7.82 7.29
CA PHE A 108 -3.35 6.57 6.75
C PHE A 108 -1.93 6.77 6.20
N PRO A 109 -1.10 5.71 6.14
CA PRO A 109 0.27 5.77 5.63
C PRO A 109 0.39 6.44 4.26
N MET A 110 1.16 7.52 4.20
CA MET A 110 1.50 8.24 2.98
C MET A 110 2.99 8.10 2.69
N PHE A 111 3.33 7.81 1.44
CA PHE A 111 4.71 7.62 1.00
C PHE A 111 5.19 8.78 0.15
N ALA A 112 6.50 8.87 -0.01
CA ALA A 112 7.14 9.86 -0.85
C ALA A 112 6.59 9.84 -2.29
N THR A 113 6.60 10.99 -2.93
CA THR A 113 6.20 11.13 -4.33
C THR A 113 6.96 10.16 -5.23
N ALA A 114 6.24 9.33 -5.95
CA ALA A 114 6.84 8.29 -6.78
C ALA A 114 6.28 8.28 -8.21
N LYS A 115 7.10 7.72 -9.12
CA LYS A 115 6.61 7.35 -10.45
C LYS A 115 5.84 6.04 -10.36
N VAL A 116 4.62 6.05 -10.91
CA VAL A 116 3.70 4.91 -10.84
C VAL A 116 3.55 4.19 -12.19
N ARG A 117 4.18 4.74 -13.25
CA ARG A 117 4.14 4.18 -14.61
C ARG A 117 5.43 4.40 -15.39
N GLY A 118 5.55 3.66 -16.51
CA GLY A 118 6.69 3.75 -17.43
C GLY A 118 7.97 3.08 -16.90
N LYS A 119 9.05 3.18 -17.66
CA LYS A 119 10.33 2.49 -17.36
C LYS A 119 10.96 2.87 -16.02
N LYS A 120 10.63 4.07 -15.50
CA LYS A 120 11.14 4.59 -14.23
C LYS A 120 10.13 4.44 -13.08
N ALA A 121 9.07 3.63 -13.24
CA ALA A 121 8.13 3.35 -12.17
C ALA A 121 8.84 2.75 -10.94
N HIS A 122 8.39 3.15 -9.76
CA HIS A 122 8.89 2.61 -8.50
C HIS A 122 8.81 1.07 -8.49
N PRO A 123 9.78 0.34 -7.91
CA PRO A 123 9.75 -1.14 -7.87
C PRO A 123 8.42 -1.71 -7.40
N PHE A 124 7.81 -1.14 -6.38
CA PHE A 124 6.49 -1.52 -5.90
C PHE A 124 5.40 -1.46 -6.98
N TYR A 125 5.34 -0.35 -7.74
CA TYR A 125 4.37 -0.21 -8.83
C TYR A 125 4.65 -1.12 -10.02
N ARG A 126 5.91 -1.48 -10.26
CA ARG A 126 6.22 -2.52 -11.26
C ARG A 126 5.70 -3.89 -10.83
N LYS A 127 5.91 -4.28 -9.57
CA LYS A 127 5.40 -5.53 -9.02
C LYS A 127 3.87 -5.57 -9.01
N LEU A 128 3.20 -4.46 -8.65
CA LEU A 128 1.73 -4.33 -8.74
C LEU A 128 1.23 -4.55 -10.18
N ALA A 129 1.90 -3.94 -11.16
CA ALA A 129 1.55 -4.09 -12.57
C ALA A 129 1.84 -5.51 -13.10
N GLU A 130 2.93 -6.15 -12.67
CA GLU A 130 3.27 -7.52 -13.02
C GLU A 130 2.22 -8.52 -12.51
N GLN A 131 1.75 -8.35 -11.27
CA GLN A 131 0.74 -9.25 -10.71
C GLN A 131 -0.67 -9.01 -11.27
N SER A 132 -1.06 -7.76 -11.48
CA SER A 132 -2.42 -7.40 -11.87
C SER A 132 -2.63 -7.28 -13.38
N GLY A 133 -1.56 -7.11 -14.16
CA GLY A 133 -1.64 -6.71 -15.57
C GLY A 133 -2.08 -5.26 -15.79
N VAL A 134 -2.25 -4.45 -14.71
CA VAL A 134 -2.80 -3.09 -14.78
C VAL A 134 -1.75 -2.06 -14.37
N ILE A 135 -1.57 -1.04 -15.20
CA ILE A 135 -0.73 0.13 -14.93
C ILE A 135 -1.66 1.33 -14.69
N PRO A 136 -1.40 2.20 -13.70
CA PRO A 136 -2.20 3.39 -13.47
C PRO A 136 -2.31 4.26 -14.73
N LYS A 137 -3.54 4.54 -15.15
CA LYS A 137 -3.85 5.39 -16.31
C LYS A 137 -4.11 6.84 -15.91
N TRP A 138 -4.42 7.07 -14.64
CA TRP A 138 -4.67 8.37 -14.05
C TRP A 138 -4.42 8.34 -12.53
N ASN A 139 -4.59 9.48 -11.84
CA ASN A 139 -4.58 9.53 -10.36
C ASN A 139 -5.78 8.77 -9.79
N PHE A 140 -5.69 8.36 -8.54
CA PHE A 140 -6.71 7.60 -7.81
C PHE A 140 -7.08 6.24 -8.43
N ASN A 141 -6.13 5.57 -9.14
CA ASN A 141 -6.23 4.15 -9.40
C ASN A 141 -5.91 3.38 -8.11
N LYS A 142 -6.56 2.25 -7.92
CA LYS A 142 -6.45 1.48 -6.69
C LYS A 142 -6.09 0.03 -7.00
N TYR A 143 -5.29 -0.58 -6.11
CA TYR A 143 -5.00 -2.01 -6.10
C TYR A 143 -5.41 -2.54 -4.73
N LEU A 144 -6.21 -3.59 -4.71
CA LEU A 144 -6.60 -4.30 -3.50
C LEU A 144 -5.74 -5.55 -3.37
N ILE A 145 -5.06 -5.67 -2.24
CA ILE A 145 -4.13 -6.77 -1.94
C ILE A 145 -4.72 -7.55 -0.77
N SER A 146 -4.79 -8.86 -0.91
CA SER A 146 -5.23 -9.79 0.13
C SER A 146 -4.14 -10.01 1.19
N ARG A 147 -4.49 -10.66 2.31
CA ARG A 147 -3.60 -10.91 3.46
C ARG A 147 -2.35 -11.72 3.08
N ASP A 148 -2.45 -12.58 2.08
CA ASP A 148 -1.33 -13.36 1.54
C ASP A 148 -0.45 -12.58 0.54
N GLY A 149 -0.74 -11.27 0.35
CA GLY A 149 0.05 -10.39 -0.49
C GLY A 149 -0.22 -10.51 -1.99
N ALA A 150 -1.34 -11.11 -2.40
CA ALA A 150 -1.75 -11.15 -3.81
C ALA A 150 -2.61 -9.94 -4.20
N VAL A 151 -2.38 -9.35 -5.38
CA VAL A 151 -3.29 -8.34 -5.94
C VAL A 151 -4.55 -9.04 -6.44
N VAL A 152 -5.67 -8.83 -5.76
CA VAL A 152 -6.95 -9.51 -6.07
C VAL A 152 -7.92 -8.68 -6.89
N SER A 153 -7.82 -7.35 -6.83
CA SER A 153 -8.67 -6.45 -7.63
C SER A 153 -7.96 -5.14 -7.93
N THR A 154 -8.38 -4.50 -9.01
CA THR A 154 -7.92 -3.15 -9.39
C THR A 154 -9.11 -2.28 -9.75
N TYR A 155 -9.05 -1.00 -9.39
CA TYR A 155 -10.15 -0.06 -9.64
C TYR A 155 -9.61 1.21 -10.30
N GLY A 156 -10.32 1.67 -11.32
CA GLY A 156 -10.01 2.94 -11.98
C GLY A 156 -10.33 4.16 -11.11
N SER A 157 -9.91 5.33 -11.58
CA SER A 157 -10.07 6.61 -10.87
C SER A 157 -11.52 6.93 -10.49
N SER A 158 -12.48 6.57 -11.35
CA SER A 158 -13.92 6.86 -11.16
C SER A 158 -14.59 6.00 -10.08
N VAL A 159 -14.00 4.85 -9.73
CA VAL A 159 -14.54 3.99 -8.67
C VAL A 159 -14.26 4.66 -7.32
N LYS A 160 -15.34 5.09 -6.65
CA LYS A 160 -15.26 5.76 -5.36
C LYS A 160 -14.87 4.77 -4.26
N PRO A 161 -14.11 5.23 -3.23
CA PRO A 161 -13.72 4.36 -2.11
C PRO A 161 -14.91 3.76 -1.32
N ASP A 162 -16.05 4.44 -1.31
CA ASP A 162 -17.30 4.00 -0.68
C ASP A 162 -18.25 3.24 -1.63
N SER A 163 -17.81 2.93 -2.85
CA SER A 163 -18.63 2.15 -3.78
C SER A 163 -18.91 0.75 -3.23
N VAL A 164 -20.09 0.22 -3.53
CA VAL A 164 -20.47 -1.15 -3.14
C VAL A 164 -19.46 -2.17 -3.66
N GLU A 165 -18.97 -1.99 -4.87
CA GLU A 165 -17.96 -2.84 -5.50
C GLU A 165 -16.70 -2.94 -4.62
N LEU A 166 -16.04 -1.82 -4.31
CA LEU A 166 -14.79 -1.80 -3.57
C LEU A 166 -15.00 -2.24 -2.11
N THR A 167 -16.02 -1.72 -1.44
CA THR A 167 -16.27 -2.05 -0.02
C THR A 167 -16.70 -3.49 0.19
N SER A 168 -17.43 -4.09 -0.77
CA SER A 168 -17.78 -5.51 -0.73
C SER A 168 -16.54 -6.40 -0.85
N ASP A 169 -15.60 -6.05 -1.76
CA ASP A 169 -14.38 -6.83 -1.94
C ASP A 169 -13.45 -6.71 -0.72
N ILE A 170 -13.33 -5.52 -0.11
CA ILE A 170 -12.62 -5.37 1.17
C ILE A 170 -13.22 -6.27 2.24
N LYS A 171 -14.57 -6.23 2.43
CA LYS A 171 -15.26 -7.02 3.47
C LYS A 171 -15.09 -8.53 3.32
N LYS A 172 -14.94 -9.03 2.09
CA LYS A 172 -14.68 -10.46 1.84
C LYS A 172 -13.28 -10.90 2.28
N LEU A 173 -12.32 -9.96 2.35
CA LEU A 173 -10.92 -10.23 2.70
C LEU A 173 -10.63 -10.03 4.19
N LEU A 174 -11.46 -9.24 4.89
CA LEU A 174 -11.36 -9.00 6.33
C LEU A 174 -11.82 -10.21 7.15
#